data_b6704c7c56e8459ecda5f6e787ff15e2
#
_entry.id   b6704c7c56e8459ecda5f6e787ff15e2
#
_cell.length_a   1.000
_cell.length_b   1.000
_cell.length_c   1.000
_cell.angle_alpha   90.00
_cell.angle_beta   90.00
_cell.angle_gamma   90.00
#
_symmetry.space_group_name_H-M   'P 1'
#
loop_
_entity.id
_entity.type
_entity.pdbx_description
1 polymer ?
#
loop_
_entity_poly.entity_id
_entity_poly.type
_entity_poly.pdbx_seq_one_letter_code
_entity_poly.pdbx_strand_id
1 'polypeptide(L)'
;FDFRSLRESLKTLAVGTAVALTTATAIVLVSPLQEATPEILARTEPTLFDLLVAVFSGLAGAYATITRKGETIVGVAIATALMPPLAVVGFGIATLNAGIAGGALFLFMTNLLAIALSVTIMARWYQFGGDDTPKQTAWQATMIVGTFLLLSIPLGLALRDIAARGLADRTIRNVMDETARSNGGQVTSLRVDRNGNTLNIDAVMLLPRHKPRLDREIEHRLESALS
;
A
#
# COMPACT_ATOMS: atom_id res chain seq x y z
N PHE A 1 -17.26 -8.03 -24.81
CA PHE A 1 -17.29 -7.83 -23.36
C PHE A 1 -18.61 -8.36 -22.82
N ASP A 2 -18.57 -9.42 -22.04
CA ASP A 2 -19.77 -10.00 -21.46
C ASP A 2 -20.01 -9.36 -20.10
N PHE A 3 -20.96 -8.41 -20.03
CA PHE A 3 -21.39 -7.75 -18.79
C PHE A 3 -21.83 -8.75 -17.72
N ARG A 4 -22.27 -9.92 -18.12
CA ARG A 4 -22.69 -10.99 -17.23
C ARG A 4 -21.49 -11.59 -16.49
N SER A 5 -20.42 -11.89 -17.20
CA SER A 5 -19.17 -12.41 -16.64
C SER A 5 -18.50 -11.38 -15.70
N LEU A 6 -18.50 -10.10 -16.07
CA LEU A 6 -17.99 -9.03 -15.21
C LEU A 6 -18.77 -8.92 -13.89
N ARG A 7 -20.12 -8.95 -13.98
CA ARG A 7 -20.99 -8.89 -12.80
C ARG A 7 -20.80 -10.11 -11.89
N GLU A 8 -20.62 -11.29 -12.45
CA GLU A 8 -20.38 -12.50 -11.69
C GLU A 8 -19.02 -12.47 -10.99
N SER A 9 -17.97 -12.02 -11.66
CA SER A 9 -16.64 -11.84 -11.09
C SER A 9 -16.66 -10.81 -9.95
N LEU A 10 -17.36 -9.69 -10.14
CA LEU A 10 -17.49 -8.65 -9.10
C LEU A 10 -18.26 -9.16 -7.88
N LYS A 11 -19.31 -9.96 -8.09
CA LYS A 11 -20.05 -10.60 -7.00
C LYS A 11 -19.17 -11.58 -6.22
N THR A 12 -18.40 -12.42 -6.92
CA THR A 12 -17.48 -13.37 -6.29
C THR A 12 -16.43 -12.65 -5.46
N LEU A 13 -15.84 -11.58 -6.00
CA LEU A 13 -14.90 -10.75 -5.27
C LEU A 13 -15.54 -10.12 -4.02
N ALA A 14 -16.72 -9.53 -4.17
CA ALA A 14 -17.43 -8.90 -3.05
C ALA A 14 -17.80 -9.91 -1.95
N VAL A 15 -18.29 -11.08 -2.33
CA VAL A 15 -18.62 -12.16 -1.38
C VAL A 15 -17.36 -12.65 -0.67
N GLY A 16 -16.28 -12.92 -1.42
CA GLY A 16 -15.00 -13.35 -0.84
C GLY A 16 -14.43 -12.32 0.14
N THR A 17 -14.46 -11.04 -0.23
CA THR A 17 -14.04 -9.94 0.64
C THR A 17 -14.92 -9.84 1.90
N ALA A 18 -16.24 -9.96 1.76
CA ALA A 18 -17.16 -9.92 2.89
C ALA A 18 -16.93 -11.09 3.86
N VAL A 19 -16.73 -12.31 3.34
CA VAL A 19 -16.41 -13.48 4.16
C VAL A 19 -15.08 -13.29 4.89
N ALA A 20 -14.06 -12.81 4.22
CA ALA A 20 -12.75 -12.56 4.83
C ALA A 20 -12.83 -11.49 5.93
N LEU A 21 -13.54 -10.39 5.69
CA LEU A 21 -13.77 -9.33 6.69
C LEU A 21 -14.54 -9.83 7.90
N THR A 22 -15.65 -10.54 7.68
CA THR A 22 -16.46 -11.07 8.79
C THR A 22 -15.68 -12.07 9.63
N THR A 23 -14.89 -12.94 8.98
CA THR A 23 -14.04 -13.92 9.67
C THR A 23 -12.94 -13.21 10.47
N ALA A 24 -12.23 -12.24 9.88
CA ALA A 24 -11.20 -11.49 10.55
C ALA A 24 -11.76 -10.71 11.76
N THR A 25 -12.89 -10.02 11.58
CA THR A 25 -13.57 -9.29 12.66
C THR A 25 -14.02 -10.23 13.77
N ALA A 26 -14.60 -11.37 13.43
CA ALA A 26 -15.05 -12.37 14.43
C ALA A 26 -13.88 -12.93 15.25
N ILE A 27 -12.73 -13.23 14.60
CA ILE A 27 -11.53 -13.71 15.29
C ILE A 27 -11.04 -12.67 16.30
N VAL A 28 -10.98 -11.40 15.91
CA VAL A 28 -10.51 -10.32 16.80
C VAL A 28 -11.47 -10.09 17.96
N LEU A 29 -12.78 -10.15 17.73
CA LEU A 29 -13.79 -9.99 18.80
C LEU A 29 -13.71 -11.11 19.85
N VAL A 30 -13.32 -12.32 19.46
CA VAL A 30 -13.12 -13.46 20.36
C VAL A 30 -11.74 -13.44 21.02
N SER A 31 -10.78 -12.73 20.42
CA SER A 31 -9.42 -12.63 20.95
C SER A 31 -9.36 -11.74 22.20
N PRO A 32 -8.67 -12.17 23.26
CA PRO A 32 -8.41 -11.32 24.42
C PRO A 32 -7.38 -10.21 24.16
N LEU A 33 -6.61 -10.34 23.08
CA LEU A 33 -5.56 -9.39 22.68
C LEU A 33 -6.10 -8.51 21.55
N GLN A 34 -6.42 -7.26 21.88
CA GLN A 34 -6.92 -6.25 20.92
C GLN A 34 -5.96 -5.06 20.79
N GLU A 35 -4.69 -5.25 21.16
CA GLU A 35 -3.67 -4.23 21.00
C GLU A 35 -3.14 -4.23 19.57
N ALA A 36 -2.96 -3.02 19.02
CA ALA A 36 -2.38 -2.86 17.69
C ALA A 36 -0.88 -3.12 17.76
N THR A 37 -0.43 -4.25 17.22
CA THR A 37 0.99 -4.57 17.11
C THR A 37 1.66 -3.75 16.00
N PRO A 38 3.02 -3.61 16.01
CA PRO A 38 3.75 -2.96 14.93
C PRO A 38 3.46 -3.56 13.55
N GLU A 39 3.21 -4.87 13.46
CA GLU A 39 2.86 -5.55 12.21
C GLU A 39 1.49 -5.15 11.68
N ILE A 40 0.52 -4.92 12.58
CA ILE A 40 -0.81 -4.40 12.22
C ILE A 40 -0.67 -2.97 11.69
N LEU A 41 0.07 -2.12 12.40
CA LEU A 41 0.30 -0.74 12.00
C LEU A 41 1.05 -0.64 10.67
N ALA A 42 2.03 -1.51 10.41
CA ALA A 42 2.73 -1.57 9.15
C ALA A 42 1.81 -1.86 7.94
N ARG A 43 0.61 -2.43 8.15
CA ARG A 43 -0.39 -2.68 7.09
C ARG A 43 -1.42 -1.56 6.95
N THR A 44 -1.26 -0.46 7.66
CA THR A 44 -2.12 0.73 7.51
C THR A 44 -1.54 1.76 6.55
N GLU A 45 -0.27 1.60 6.16
CA GLU A 45 0.43 2.50 5.26
C GLU A 45 0.97 1.74 4.04
N PRO A 46 0.54 2.08 2.80
CA PRO A 46 1.09 1.47 1.59
C PRO A 46 2.58 1.77 1.45
N THR A 47 3.36 0.75 1.10
CA THR A 47 4.78 0.89 0.78
C THR A 47 5.04 0.60 -0.71
N LEU A 48 6.20 1.05 -1.21
CA LEU A 48 6.63 0.69 -2.57
C LEU A 48 6.81 -0.82 -2.73
N PHE A 49 7.21 -1.52 -1.67
CA PHE A 49 7.37 -2.96 -1.71
C PHE A 49 6.03 -3.69 -1.83
N ASP A 50 5.00 -3.23 -1.12
CA ASP A 50 3.64 -3.79 -1.25
C ASP A 50 3.13 -3.64 -2.68
N LEU A 51 3.34 -2.45 -3.27
CA LEU A 51 2.97 -2.18 -4.65
C LEU A 51 3.72 -3.08 -5.65
N LEU A 52 5.03 -3.27 -5.48
CA LEU A 52 5.84 -4.16 -6.34
C LEU A 52 5.36 -5.61 -6.22
N VAL A 53 5.09 -6.09 -5.00
CA VAL A 53 4.54 -7.43 -4.77
C VAL A 53 3.20 -7.59 -5.48
N ALA A 54 2.32 -6.61 -5.38
CA ALA A 54 1.02 -6.63 -6.05
C ALA A 54 1.17 -6.64 -7.59
N VAL A 55 2.05 -5.82 -8.16
CA VAL A 55 2.34 -5.78 -9.60
C VAL A 55 2.87 -7.13 -10.09
N PHE A 56 3.89 -7.68 -9.45
CA PHE A 56 4.47 -8.97 -9.85
C PHE A 56 3.49 -10.13 -9.66
N SER A 57 2.68 -10.12 -8.61
CA SER A 57 1.61 -11.10 -8.41
C SER A 57 0.57 -11.02 -9.53
N GLY A 58 0.19 -9.81 -9.94
CA GLY A 58 -0.73 -9.58 -11.06
C GLY A 58 -0.16 -10.05 -12.41
N LEU A 59 1.12 -9.76 -12.69
CA LEU A 59 1.80 -10.25 -13.90
C LEU A 59 1.89 -11.77 -13.93
N ALA A 60 2.29 -12.40 -12.82
CA ALA A 60 2.35 -13.84 -12.69
C ALA A 60 0.96 -14.47 -12.87
N GLY A 61 -0.08 -13.82 -12.30
CA GLY A 61 -1.48 -14.21 -12.44
C GLY A 61 -1.96 -14.21 -13.88
N ALA A 62 -1.70 -13.12 -14.56
CA ALA A 62 -2.05 -13.01 -15.96
C ALA A 62 -1.34 -14.07 -16.82
N TYR A 63 -0.02 -14.24 -16.62
CA TYR A 63 0.77 -15.22 -17.35
C TYR A 63 0.25 -16.64 -17.14
N ALA A 64 -0.04 -17.04 -15.91
CA ALA A 64 -0.55 -18.38 -15.62
C ALA A 64 -1.95 -18.62 -16.22
N THR A 65 -2.83 -17.62 -16.19
CA THR A 65 -4.15 -17.68 -16.81
C THR A 65 -4.03 -17.83 -18.34
N ILE A 66 -3.14 -17.06 -18.97
CA ILE A 66 -2.88 -17.12 -20.42
C ILE A 66 -2.33 -18.49 -20.83
N THR A 67 -1.37 -19.01 -20.07
CA THR A 67 -0.70 -20.29 -20.37
C THR A 67 -1.48 -21.52 -19.88
N ARG A 68 -2.55 -21.31 -19.13
CA ARG A 68 -3.33 -22.36 -18.44
C ARG A 68 -2.46 -23.27 -17.56
N LYS A 69 -1.40 -22.70 -16.97
CA LYS A 69 -0.46 -23.43 -16.11
C LYS A 69 -0.34 -22.74 -14.77
N GLY A 70 -0.54 -23.46 -13.69
CA GLY A 70 -0.27 -22.96 -12.34
C GLY A 70 -1.30 -22.00 -11.78
N GLU A 71 -2.54 -21.98 -12.24
CA GLU A 71 -3.61 -21.09 -11.77
C GLU A 71 -3.78 -21.11 -10.25
N THR A 72 -3.65 -22.28 -9.62
CA THR A 72 -3.74 -22.42 -8.16
C THR A 72 -2.61 -21.70 -7.43
N ILE A 73 -1.37 -21.82 -7.93
CA ILE A 73 -0.19 -21.17 -7.33
C ILE A 73 -0.34 -19.65 -7.39
N VAL A 74 -0.87 -19.16 -8.49
CA VAL A 74 -1.10 -17.73 -8.68
C VAL A 74 -2.22 -17.22 -7.80
N GLY A 75 -3.30 -17.97 -7.63
CA GLY A 75 -4.35 -17.63 -6.67
C GLY A 75 -3.79 -17.43 -5.26
N VAL A 76 -2.84 -18.27 -4.84
CA VAL A 76 -2.13 -18.12 -3.58
C VAL A 76 -1.27 -16.84 -3.56
N ALA A 77 -0.53 -16.54 -4.63
CA ALA A 77 0.30 -15.35 -4.71
C ALA A 77 -0.55 -14.06 -4.62
N ILE A 78 -1.69 -14.00 -5.29
CA ILE A 78 -2.64 -12.88 -5.19
C ILE A 78 -3.22 -12.79 -3.77
N ALA A 79 -3.58 -13.92 -3.17
CA ALA A 79 -4.11 -13.95 -1.81
C ALA A 79 -3.09 -13.43 -0.80
N THR A 80 -1.80 -13.73 -0.94
CA THR A 80 -0.75 -13.20 -0.05
C THR A 80 -0.60 -11.69 -0.12
N ALA A 81 -0.92 -11.07 -1.24
CA ALA A 81 -0.90 -9.61 -1.40
C ALA A 81 -2.16 -8.93 -0.82
N LEU A 82 -3.30 -9.61 -0.84
CA LEU A 82 -4.60 -9.01 -0.48
C LEU A 82 -5.10 -9.39 0.92
N MET A 83 -4.81 -10.59 1.40
CA MET A 83 -5.33 -11.09 2.68
C MET A 83 -4.81 -10.30 3.91
N PRO A 84 -3.51 -9.98 4.05
CA PRO A 84 -3.03 -9.29 5.23
C PRO A 84 -3.67 -7.90 5.43
N PRO A 85 -3.76 -7.02 4.42
CA PRO A 85 -4.47 -5.75 4.57
C PRO A 85 -5.94 -5.95 4.95
N LEU A 86 -6.61 -6.92 4.34
CA LEU A 86 -8.02 -7.19 4.61
C LEU A 86 -8.26 -7.69 6.04
N ALA A 87 -7.36 -8.50 6.57
CA ALA A 87 -7.40 -8.93 7.97
C ALA A 87 -7.25 -7.74 8.93
N VAL A 88 -6.37 -6.78 8.61
CA VAL A 88 -6.20 -5.55 9.40
C VAL A 88 -7.40 -4.62 9.29
N VAL A 89 -8.11 -4.59 8.15
CA VAL A 89 -9.42 -3.89 8.08
C VAL A 89 -10.39 -4.51 9.08
N GLY A 90 -10.48 -5.85 9.14
CA GLY A 90 -11.31 -6.57 10.12
C GLY A 90 -10.93 -6.26 11.57
N PHE A 91 -9.63 -6.15 11.86
CA PHE A 91 -9.11 -5.71 13.16
C PHE A 91 -9.57 -4.27 13.48
N GLY A 92 -9.41 -3.34 12.56
CA GLY A 92 -9.85 -1.94 12.75
C GLY A 92 -11.35 -1.81 12.98
N ILE A 93 -12.17 -2.64 12.30
CA ILE A 93 -13.62 -2.71 12.52
C ILE A 93 -13.93 -3.25 13.92
N ALA A 94 -13.30 -4.34 14.32
CA ALA A 94 -13.53 -4.97 15.62
C ALA A 94 -13.14 -4.07 16.80
N THR A 95 -12.07 -3.30 16.66
CA THR A 95 -11.57 -2.37 17.68
C THR A 95 -12.15 -0.95 17.56
N LEU A 96 -13.09 -0.73 16.63
CA LEU A 96 -13.72 0.58 16.32
C LEU A 96 -12.68 1.67 15.99
N ASN A 97 -11.53 1.31 15.46
CA ASN A 97 -10.47 2.22 15.06
C ASN A 97 -10.54 2.52 13.56
N ALA A 98 -11.20 3.65 13.23
CA ALA A 98 -11.38 4.09 11.85
C ALA A 98 -10.06 4.39 11.12
N GLY A 99 -9.01 4.81 11.83
CA GLY A 99 -7.69 5.06 11.27
C GLY A 99 -7.03 3.78 10.77
N ILE A 100 -7.04 2.74 11.58
CA ILE A 100 -6.50 1.42 11.21
C ILE A 100 -7.35 0.80 10.08
N ALA A 101 -8.68 0.82 10.21
CA ALA A 101 -9.56 0.27 9.19
C ALA A 101 -9.40 0.99 7.84
N GLY A 102 -9.36 2.33 7.86
CA GLY A 102 -9.21 3.15 6.65
C GLY A 102 -7.86 3.00 5.97
N GLY A 103 -6.76 3.03 6.73
CA GLY A 103 -5.41 2.85 6.22
C GLY A 103 -5.21 1.47 5.58
N ALA A 104 -5.66 0.41 6.25
CA ALA A 104 -5.58 -0.95 5.73
C ALA A 104 -6.49 -1.17 4.51
N LEU A 105 -7.69 -0.57 4.49
CA LEU A 105 -8.58 -0.59 3.33
C LEU A 105 -7.94 0.11 2.12
N PHE A 106 -7.26 1.23 2.36
CA PHE A 106 -6.53 1.95 1.32
C PHE A 106 -5.39 1.08 0.74
N LEU A 107 -4.61 0.41 1.59
CA LEU A 107 -3.58 -0.54 1.14
C LEU A 107 -4.20 -1.70 0.34
N PHE A 108 -5.30 -2.29 0.81
CA PHE A 108 -6.02 -3.34 0.09
C PHE A 108 -6.46 -2.88 -1.29
N MET A 109 -7.09 -1.70 -1.39
CA MET A 109 -7.53 -1.13 -2.67
C MET A 109 -6.36 -0.86 -3.60
N THR A 110 -5.27 -0.29 -3.11
CA THR A 110 -4.05 -0.03 -3.90
C THR A 110 -3.48 -1.32 -4.49
N ASN A 111 -3.38 -2.38 -3.69
CA ASN A 111 -2.89 -3.68 -4.15
C ASN A 111 -3.84 -4.32 -5.16
N LEU A 112 -5.14 -4.29 -4.90
CA LEU A 112 -6.16 -4.80 -5.82
C LEU A 112 -6.10 -4.11 -7.18
N LEU A 113 -5.97 -2.77 -7.18
CA LEU A 113 -5.86 -1.98 -8.39
C LEU A 113 -4.55 -2.25 -9.14
N ALA A 114 -3.43 -2.40 -8.44
CA ALA A 114 -2.14 -2.74 -9.03
C ALA A 114 -2.17 -4.11 -9.70
N ILE A 115 -2.78 -5.11 -9.06
CA ILE A 115 -2.99 -6.45 -9.64
C ILE A 115 -3.85 -6.35 -10.91
N ALA A 116 -5.02 -5.68 -10.83
CA ALA A 116 -5.93 -5.54 -11.96
C ALA A 116 -5.26 -4.81 -13.14
N LEU A 117 -4.48 -3.77 -12.87
CA LEU A 117 -3.70 -3.04 -13.87
C LEU A 117 -2.67 -3.96 -14.55
N SER A 118 -1.91 -4.71 -13.77
CA SER A 118 -0.89 -5.63 -14.26
C SER A 118 -1.48 -6.71 -15.15
N VAL A 119 -2.61 -7.28 -14.74
CA VAL A 119 -3.37 -8.27 -15.53
C VAL A 119 -3.85 -7.65 -16.85
N THR A 120 -4.37 -6.43 -16.80
CA THR A 120 -4.86 -5.72 -18.00
C THR A 120 -3.73 -5.46 -19.00
N ILE A 121 -2.57 -4.99 -18.52
CA ILE A 121 -1.38 -4.75 -19.35
C ILE A 121 -0.91 -6.04 -20.02
N MET A 122 -0.81 -7.11 -19.24
CA MET A 122 -0.36 -8.42 -19.73
C MET A 122 -1.33 -9.00 -20.76
N ALA A 123 -2.64 -8.97 -20.49
CA ALA A 123 -3.67 -9.43 -21.42
C ALA A 123 -3.59 -8.67 -22.76
N ARG A 124 -3.29 -7.37 -22.69
CA ARG A 124 -3.10 -6.56 -23.90
C ARG A 124 -1.81 -6.92 -24.66
N TRP A 125 -0.73 -7.15 -23.94
CA TRP A 125 0.55 -7.53 -24.56
C TRP A 125 0.45 -8.85 -25.33
N TYR A 126 -0.26 -9.82 -24.76
CA TYR A 126 -0.47 -11.12 -25.40
C TYR A 126 -1.60 -11.12 -26.43
N GLN A 127 -2.19 -9.96 -26.79
CA GLN A 127 -3.28 -9.82 -27.76
C GLN A 127 -4.43 -10.82 -27.53
N PHE A 128 -4.81 -10.98 -26.27
CA PHE A 128 -5.93 -11.84 -25.87
C PHE A 128 -7.27 -11.18 -26.28
N GLY A 129 -7.71 -11.46 -27.50
CA GLY A 129 -8.95 -10.99 -28.10
C GLY A 129 -8.93 -11.28 -29.58
N GLY A 130 -9.70 -12.27 -29.98
CA GLY A 130 -9.79 -12.70 -31.36
C GLY A 130 -10.40 -11.64 -32.31
N ASP A 131 -10.58 -11.98 -33.59
CA ASP A 131 -11.06 -11.17 -34.70
C ASP A 131 -12.38 -10.41 -34.40
N ASP A 132 -12.23 -9.24 -33.77
CA ASP A 132 -13.35 -8.36 -33.45
C ASP A 132 -13.57 -7.28 -34.55
N THR A 133 -14.83 -6.95 -34.79
CA THR A 133 -15.18 -5.88 -35.74
C THR A 133 -14.65 -4.51 -35.28
N PRO A 134 -14.32 -3.55 -36.21
CA PRO A 134 -13.72 -2.26 -35.87
C PRO A 134 -14.48 -1.43 -34.82
N LYS A 135 -15.81 -1.57 -34.75
CA LYS A 135 -16.65 -0.87 -33.75
C LYS A 135 -16.54 -1.51 -32.35
N GLN A 136 -16.44 -2.83 -32.26
CA GLN A 136 -16.21 -3.54 -31.01
C GLN A 136 -14.82 -3.21 -30.47
N THR A 137 -13.82 -3.17 -31.33
CA THR A 137 -12.44 -2.79 -30.97
C THR A 137 -12.35 -1.39 -30.40
N ALA A 138 -13.07 -0.40 -30.95
CA ALA A 138 -13.07 0.98 -30.44
C ALA A 138 -13.74 1.07 -29.04
N TRP A 139 -14.87 0.41 -28.83
CA TRP A 139 -15.56 0.38 -27.54
C TRP A 139 -14.73 -0.33 -26.46
N GLN A 140 -14.14 -1.47 -26.80
CA GLN A 140 -13.24 -2.19 -25.92
C GLN A 140 -12.01 -1.37 -25.56
N ALA A 141 -11.39 -0.69 -26.54
CA ALA A 141 -10.27 0.22 -26.29
C ALA A 141 -10.66 1.37 -25.33
N THR A 142 -11.84 1.96 -25.52
CA THR A 142 -12.34 3.02 -24.64
C THR A 142 -12.58 2.50 -23.21
N MET A 143 -13.17 1.30 -23.07
CA MET A 143 -13.37 0.68 -21.76
C MET A 143 -12.05 0.35 -21.07
N ILE A 144 -11.07 -0.18 -21.79
CA ILE A 144 -9.75 -0.50 -21.25
C ILE A 144 -9.02 0.79 -20.84
N VAL A 145 -9.02 1.82 -21.70
CA VAL A 145 -8.41 3.10 -21.37
C VAL A 145 -9.14 3.78 -20.20
N GLY A 146 -10.46 3.74 -20.18
CA GLY A 146 -11.27 4.29 -19.09
C GLY A 146 -10.99 3.58 -17.76
N THR A 147 -10.94 2.25 -17.77
CA THR A 147 -10.56 1.46 -16.60
C THR A 147 -9.12 1.78 -16.17
N PHE A 148 -8.19 1.86 -17.13
CA PHE A 148 -6.80 2.22 -16.86
C PHE A 148 -6.67 3.61 -16.21
N LEU A 149 -7.35 4.62 -16.75
CA LEU A 149 -7.36 5.97 -16.18
C LEU A 149 -8.00 5.99 -14.79
N LEU A 150 -9.13 5.30 -14.62
CA LEU A 150 -9.80 5.19 -13.33
C LEU A 150 -8.90 4.54 -12.27
N LEU A 151 -8.14 3.52 -12.64
CA LEU A 151 -7.20 2.83 -11.76
C LEU A 151 -5.90 3.63 -11.55
N SER A 152 -5.47 4.39 -12.54
CA SER A 152 -4.23 5.17 -12.47
C SER A 152 -4.33 6.35 -11.50
N ILE A 153 -5.51 6.93 -11.31
CA ILE A 153 -5.71 8.07 -10.40
C ILE A 153 -5.39 7.68 -8.95
N PRO A 154 -6.08 6.70 -8.32
CA PRO A 154 -5.78 6.31 -6.95
C PRO A 154 -4.37 5.75 -6.79
N LEU A 155 -3.87 5.00 -7.80
CA LEU A 155 -2.50 4.49 -7.79
C LEU A 155 -1.46 5.63 -7.86
N GLY A 156 -1.70 6.63 -8.70
CA GLY A 156 -0.83 7.81 -8.80
C GLY A 156 -0.83 8.65 -7.52
N LEU A 157 -1.98 8.81 -6.88
CA LEU A 157 -2.09 9.47 -5.57
C LEU A 157 -1.33 8.69 -4.49
N ALA A 158 -1.51 7.37 -4.42
CA ALA A 158 -0.77 6.51 -3.50
C ALA A 158 0.74 6.59 -3.72
N LEU A 159 1.20 6.52 -4.96
CA LEU A 159 2.63 6.67 -5.32
C LEU A 159 3.18 8.04 -4.91
N ARG A 160 2.42 9.11 -5.14
CA ARG A 160 2.81 10.47 -4.75
C ARG A 160 2.98 10.56 -3.22
N ASP A 161 2.04 10.03 -2.46
CA ASP A 161 2.11 10.04 -0.99
C ASP A 161 3.28 9.21 -0.47
N ILE A 162 3.52 8.03 -1.05
CA ILE A 162 4.68 7.19 -0.72
C ILE A 162 5.99 7.91 -1.04
N ALA A 163 6.09 8.53 -2.22
CA ALA A 163 7.28 9.25 -2.62
C ALA A 163 7.54 10.48 -1.72
N ALA A 164 6.50 11.24 -1.40
CA ALA A 164 6.60 12.40 -0.52
C ALA A 164 7.06 12.01 0.90
N ARG A 165 6.49 10.93 1.46
CA ARG A 165 6.91 10.39 2.77
C ARG A 165 8.36 9.90 2.74
N GLY A 166 8.74 9.14 1.73
CA GLY A 166 10.11 8.62 1.61
C GLY A 166 11.17 9.72 1.43
N LEU A 167 10.84 10.82 0.76
CA LEU A 167 11.72 11.97 0.64
C LEU A 167 11.86 12.71 1.99
N ALA A 168 10.76 12.95 2.69
CA ALA A 168 10.77 13.58 4.01
C ALA A 168 11.59 12.78 5.02
N ASP A 169 11.39 11.45 5.09
CA ASP A 169 12.13 10.58 6.00
C ASP A 169 13.65 10.58 5.71
N ARG A 170 14.04 10.61 4.43
CA ARG A 170 15.45 10.73 4.04
C ARG A 170 16.03 12.08 4.43
N THR A 171 15.28 13.16 4.22
CA THR A 171 15.71 14.52 4.60
C THR A 171 15.90 14.62 6.10
N ILE A 172 14.94 14.14 6.89
CA ILE A 172 15.03 14.11 8.36
C ILE A 172 16.27 13.34 8.81
N ARG A 173 16.47 12.14 8.28
CA ARG A 173 17.61 11.29 8.63
C ARG A 173 18.94 11.99 8.28
N ASN A 174 19.05 12.57 7.10
CA ASN A 174 20.27 13.28 6.68
C ASN A 174 20.58 14.48 7.56
N VAL A 175 19.59 15.32 7.89
CA VAL A 175 19.76 16.47 8.78
C VAL A 175 20.18 16.04 10.18
N MET A 176 19.57 14.96 10.69
CA MET A 176 19.90 14.44 12.02
C MET A 176 21.32 13.85 12.06
N ASP A 177 21.70 13.07 11.06
CA ASP A 177 23.05 12.48 10.95
C ASP A 177 24.12 13.56 10.78
N GLU A 178 23.86 14.58 9.96
CA GLU A 178 24.79 15.70 9.75
C GLU A 178 24.97 16.52 11.04
N THR A 179 23.85 16.81 11.72
CA THR A 179 23.89 17.55 12.99
C THR A 179 24.56 16.76 14.11
N ALA A 180 24.34 15.44 14.18
CA ALA A 180 25.05 14.59 15.13
C ALA A 180 26.56 14.58 14.85
N ARG A 181 26.97 14.38 13.59
CA ARG A 181 28.38 14.34 13.17
C ARG A 181 29.10 15.68 13.40
N SER A 182 28.46 16.81 13.08
CA SER A 182 29.05 18.14 13.29
C SER A 182 29.30 18.44 14.77
N ASN A 183 28.56 17.77 15.65
CA ASN A 183 28.74 17.86 17.11
C ASN A 183 29.57 16.70 17.71
N GLY A 184 30.22 15.89 16.86
CA GLY A 184 31.08 14.78 17.27
C GLY A 184 30.33 13.58 17.82
N GLY A 185 29.03 13.45 17.52
CA GLY A 185 28.16 12.40 17.99
C GLY A 185 27.66 11.50 16.87
N GLN A 186 26.75 10.57 17.24
CA GLN A 186 26.08 9.66 16.33
C GLN A 186 24.61 9.51 16.72
N VAL A 187 23.75 9.34 15.72
CA VAL A 187 22.34 9.00 15.93
C VAL A 187 22.23 7.51 16.20
N THR A 188 21.76 7.14 17.38
CA THR A 188 21.59 5.73 17.79
C THR A 188 20.24 5.18 17.41
N SER A 189 19.19 5.97 17.56
CA SER A 189 17.84 5.61 17.10
C SER A 189 17.11 6.86 16.61
N LEU A 190 16.35 6.69 15.54
CA LEU A 190 15.49 7.72 14.98
C LEU A 190 14.12 7.10 14.72
N ARG A 191 13.11 7.58 15.41
CA ARG A 191 11.72 7.23 15.19
C ARG A 191 10.96 8.47 14.75
N VAL A 192 10.33 8.38 13.60
CA VAL A 192 9.48 9.45 13.07
C VAL A 192 8.05 8.96 13.18
N ASP A 193 7.25 9.60 14.00
CA ASP A 193 5.83 9.30 14.19
C ASP A 193 5.00 10.47 13.65
N ARG A 194 4.07 10.16 12.76
CA ARG A 194 3.24 11.15 12.09
C ARG A 194 1.80 11.01 12.55
N ASN A 195 1.32 12.00 13.26
CA ASN A 195 -0.06 12.05 13.74
C ASN A 195 -0.81 13.20 13.04
N GLY A 196 -1.50 12.86 11.94
CA GLY A 196 -2.21 13.84 11.11
C GLY A 196 -1.26 14.88 10.51
N ASN A 197 -1.38 16.13 10.95
CA ASN A 197 -0.56 17.25 10.47
C ASN A 197 0.66 17.55 11.35
N THR A 198 0.90 16.77 12.41
CA THR A 198 2.05 16.92 13.30
C THR A 198 3.06 15.81 13.08
N LEU A 199 4.34 16.19 13.06
CA LEU A 199 5.47 15.30 12.91
C LEU A 199 6.20 15.22 14.26
N ASN A 200 6.14 14.08 14.92
CA ASN A 200 6.88 13.81 16.15
C ASN A 200 8.14 13.04 15.80
N ILE A 201 9.28 13.61 16.13
CA ILE A 201 10.59 13.01 15.85
C ILE A 201 11.25 12.68 17.19
N ASP A 202 11.35 11.39 17.48
CA ASP A 202 12.08 10.89 18.65
C ASP A 202 13.45 10.41 18.20
N ALA A 203 14.48 11.12 18.59
CA ALA A 203 15.85 10.77 18.26
C ALA A 203 16.72 10.60 19.51
N VAL A 204 17.47 9.52 19.55
CA VAL A 204 18.51 9.32 20.57
C VAL A 204 19.87 9.52 19.94
N MET A 205 20.59 10.52 20.43
CA MET A 205 21.92 10.84 19.97
C MET A 205 22.94 10.62 21.08
N LEU A 206 24.06 10.01 20.76
CA LEU A 206 25.23 9.94 21.62
C LEU A 206 26.16 11.11 21.30
N LEU A 207 26.30 12.03 22.26
CA LEU A 207 27.15 13.21 22.13
C LEU A 207 28.26 13.15 23.15
N PRO A 208 29.53 13.57 22.81
CA PRO A 208 30.64 13.55 23.74
C PRO A 208 30.54 14.63 24.83
N ARG A 209 29.69 15.65 24.64
CA ARG A 209 29.40 16.72 25.61
C ARG A 209 27.95 17.16 25.53
N HIS A 210 27.33 17.40 26.68
CA HIS A 210 25.97 17.95 26.74
C HIS A 210 25.93 19.40 26.18
N LYS A 211 25.05 19.62 25.17
CA LYS A 211 24.79 20.95 24.57
C LYS A 211 23.31 21.32 24.77
N PRO A 212 23.00 22.23 25.68
CA PRO A 212 21.61 22.53 26.08
C PRO A 212 20.78 23.30 25.05
N ARG A 213 21.29 23.57 23.85
CA ARG A 213 20.56 24.28 22.77
C ARG A 213 20.49 23.52 21.48
N LEU A 214 20.87 22.22 21.48
CA LEU A 214 20.89 21.40 20.28
C LEU A 214 19.47 21.16 19.74
N ASP A 215 18.49 21.06 20.63
CA ASP A 215 17.08 20.82 20.27
C ASP A 215 16.55 21.93 19.35
N ARG A 216 16.81 23.20 19.68
CA ARG A 216 16.36 24.33 18.86
C ARG A 216 17.09 24.42 17.51
N GLU A 217 18.36 24.04 17.46
CA GLU A 217 19.14 24.03 16.23
C GLU A 217 18.61 22.98 15.29
N ILE A 218 18.26 21.80 15.80
CA ILE A 218 17.67 20.71 15.03
C ILE A 218 16.29 21.11 14.51
N GLU A 219 15.43 21.66 15.36
CA GLU A 219 14.09 22.11 14.99
C GLU A 219 14.14 23.12 13.83
N HIS A 220 14.96 24.16 13.93
CA HIS A 220 15.12 25.14 12.86
C HIS A 220 15.68 24.57 11.56
N ARG A 221 16.63 23.63 11.62
CA ARG A 221 17.16 22.96 10.43
C ARG A 221 16.15 22.05 9.77
N LEU A 222 15.33 21.34 10.55
CA LEU A 222 14.26 20.49 10.03
C LEU A 222 13.14 21.30 9.38
N GLU A 223 12.72 22.41 10.01
CA GLU A 223 11.73 23.32 9.41
C GLU A 223 12.22 23.87 8.06
N SER A 224 13.49 24.29 7.99
CA SER A 224 14.07 24.83 6.74
C SER A 224 14.28 23.78 5.64
N ALA A 225 14.42 22.51 5.99
CA ALA A 225 14.65 21.43 5.04
C ALA A 225 13.34 20.78 4.54
N LEU A 226 12.24 20.96 5.28
CA LEU A 226 10.93 20.38 4.95
C LEU A 226 9.95 21.39 4.38
N SER A 227 10.27 22.70 4.39
CA SER A 227 9.52 23.78 3.73
C SER A 227 9.83 23.82 2.23
#